data_3a37b6d023cbc1dd4f25d0fb5243248c
#
_entry.id   3a37b6d023cbc1dd4f25d0fb5243248c
#
_cell.length_a   1.000
_cell.length_b   1.000
_cell.length_c   1.000
_cell.angle_alpha   90.00
_cell.angle_beta   90.00
_cell.angle_gamma   90.00
#
_symmetry.space_group_name_H-M   'P 1'
#
loop_
_entity.id
_entity.type
_entity.pdbx_description
1 polymer ?
#
loop_
_entity_poly.entity_id
_entity_poly.type
_entity_poly.pdbx_seq_one_letter_code
_entity_poly.pdbx_strand_id
1 'polypeptide(L)'
;MNLIERAKQRIPGGVNSPVRAFGSVDMDPVFIQSGRGAYVYDESGNQYLDFIGSWGPMILGHGKEELIQNAQEYLQEGLTFGLPTAIEVEMAELVTEATRTDMVRMVNSGTEAAMSAIQLARGFPGREKIIKFEGCYHGHSDSLLVKSGSG
;
A
#
# COMPACT_ATOMS: atom_id res chain seq x y z
N MET A 1 -27.65 -11.70 -6.40
CA MET A 1 -26.27 -12.01 -5.96
C MET A 1 -25.65 -10.73 -5.45
N ASN A 2 -25.28 -10.68 -4.19
CA ASN A 2 -24.68 -9.50 -3.55
C ASN A 2 -23.20 -9.35 -3.94
N LEU A 3 -22.55 -8.25 -3.53
CA LEU A 3 -21.14 -7.96 -3.91
C LEU A 3 -20.17 -9.03 -3.42
N ILE A 4 -20.31 -9.53 -2.19
CA ILE A 4 -19.40 -10.54 -1.65
C ILE A 4 -19.52 -11.88 -2.39
N GLU A 5 -20.73 -12.30 -2.76
CA GLU A 5 -20.94 -13.51 -3.55
C GLU A 5 -20.29 -13.37 -4.95
N ARG A 6 -20.46 -12.22 -5.59
CA ARG A 6 -19.81 -11.92 -6.88
C ARG A 6 -18.28 -11.92 -6.74
N ALA A 7 -17.77 -11.31 -5.68
CA ALA A 7 -16.32 -11.24 -5.40
C ALA A 7 -15.74 -12.65 -5.19
N LYS A 8 -16.36 -13.48 -4.35
CA LYS A 8 -15.92 -14.87 -4.09
C LYS A 8 -15.89 -15.75 -5.35
N GLN A 9 -16.66 -15.43 -6.37
CA GLN A 9 -16.62 -16.16 -7.65
C GLN A 9 -15.42 -15.78 -8.53
N ARG A 10 -14.74 -14.66 -8.26
CA ARG A 10 -13.71 -14.10 -9.14
C ARG A 10 -12.37 -13.84 -8.43
N ILE A 11 -12.41 -13.67 -7.11
CA ILE A 11 -11.25 -13.32 -6.30
C ILE A 11 -11.14 -14.36 -5.18
N PRO A 12 -9.99 -15.01 -4.98
CA PRO A 12 -9.78 -15.94 -3.87
C PRO A 12 -10.14 -15.29 -2.53
N GLY A 13 -11.06 -15.91 -1.79
CA GLY A 13 -11.60 -15.35 -0.53
C GLY A 13 -12.48 -14.12 -0.70
N GLY A 14 -12.74 -13.65 -1.94
CA GLY A 14 -13.53 -12.46 -2.24
C GLY A 14 -12.81 -11.13 -2.06
N VAL A 15 -11.51 -11.14 -1.77
CA VAL A 15 -10.71 -9.95 -1.49
C VAL A 15 -9.29 -10.07 -2.05
N ASN A 16 -8.65 -8.95 -2.39
CA ASN A 16 -7.27 -8.92 -2.89
C ASN A 16 -6.20 -8.91 -1.76
N SER A 17 -6.62 -8.97 -0.51
CA SER A 17 -5.73 -9.14 0.64
C SER A 17 -6.48 -9.91 1.73
N PRO A 18 -5.93 -11.01 2.28
CA PRO A 18 -6.61 -11.88 3.25
C PRO A 18 -7.16 -11.13 4.46
N VAL A 19 -6.46 -10.12 4.95
CA VAL A 19 -6.88 -9.33 6.10
C VAL A 19 -8.19 -8.57 5.86
N ARG A 20 -8.53 -8.27 4.61
CA ARG A 20 -9.79 -7.59 4.23
C ARG A 20 -11.00 -8.52 4.19
N ALA A 21 -10.79 -9.84 4.31
CA ALA A 21 -11.87 -10.82 4.35
C ALA A 21 -12.60 -10.87 5.69
N PHE A 22 -12.11 -10.16 6.71
CA PHE A 22 -12.63 -10.17 8.08
C PHE A 22 -12.71 -11.55 8.70
N GLY A 23 -11.83 -12.48 8.26
CA GLY A 23 -11.83 -13.87 8.72
C GLY A 23 -11.55 -14.08 10.21
N SER A 24 -10.99 -13.07 10.88
CA SER A 24 -10.75 -13.06 12.34
C SER A 24 -11.91 -12.46 13.14
N VAL A 25 -12.92 -11.92 12.48
CA VAL A 25 -14.13 -11.35 13.06
C VAL A 25 -15.35 -11.97 12.38
N ASP A 26 -16.43 -12.13 13.12
CA ASP A 26 -17.68 -12.76 12.60
C ASP A 26 -18.51 -11.72 11.82
N MET A 27 -17.94 -11.24 10.70
CA MET A 27 -18.57 -10.23 9.84
C MET A 27 -18.21 -10.48 8.38
N ASP A 28 -19.11 -10.12 7.47
CA ASP A 28 -18.78 -9.99 6.06
C ASP A 28 -17.96 -8.71 5.79
N PRO A 29 -17.09 -8.72 4.78
CA PRO A 29 -16.35 -7.53 4.35
C PRO A 29 -17.27 -6.38 3.97
N VAL A 30 -16.95 -5.18 4.43
CA VAL A 30 -17.63 -3.94 4.05
C VAL A 30 -17.02 -3.40 2.74
N PHE A 31 -17.87 -3.18 1.74
CA PHE A 31 -17.44 -2.61 0.46
C PHE A 31 -17.56 -1.09 0.50
N ILE A 32 -16.43 -0.41 0.42
CA ILE A 32 -16.38 1.06 0.49
C ILE A 32 -16.52 1.65 -0.90
N GLN A 33 -17.40 2.62 -1.04
CA GLN A 33 -17.67 3.38 -2.26
C GLN A 33 -16.88 4.68 -2.31
N SER A 34 -16.73 5.38 -1.18
CA SER A 34 -16.07 6.68 -1.15
C SER A 34 -15.46 6.99 0.23
N GLY A 35 -14.63 8.04 0.28
CA GLY A 35 -14.08 8.56 1.53
C GLY A 35 -13.95 10.07 1.49
N ARG A 36 -14.12 10.74 2.64
CA ARG A 36 -13.95 12.18 2.79
C ARG A 36 -13.45 12.53 4.19
N GLY A 37 -12.32 13.23 4.28
CA GLY A 37 -11.70 13.55 5.56
C GLY A 37 -11.38 12.29 6.36
N ALA A 38 -11.90 12.18 7.57
CA ALA A 38 -11.71 11.01 8.45
C ALA A 38 -12.76 9.90 8.24
N TYR A 39 -13.63 9.99 7.24
CA TYR A 39 -14.75 9.08 7.07
C TYR A 39 -14.69 8.33 5.74
N VAL A 40 -15.19 7.09 5.78
CA VAL A 40 -15.47 6.27 4.60
C VAL A 40 -16.96 5.93 4.55
N TYR A 41 -17.47 5.69 3.36
CA TYR A 41 -18.87 5.41 3.09
C TYR A 41 -18.99 4.11 2.30
N ASP A 42 -19.86 3.20 2.74
CA ASP A 42 -20.11 1.96 2.03
C ASP A 42 -21.08 2.14 0.85
N GLU A 43 -21.28 1.06 0.09
CA GLU A 43 -22.21 1.00 -1.05
C GLU A 43 -23.69 1.26 -0.65
N SER A 44 -24.02 1.14 0.63
CA SER A 44 -25.35 1.42 1.18
C SER A 44 -25.49 2.84 1.73
N GLY A 45 -24.40 3.63 1.70
CA GLY A 45 -24.36 5.01 2.21
C GLY A 45 -24.12 5.11 3.72
N ASN A 46 -23.82 4.01 4.40
CA ASN A 46 -23.43 4.08 5.81
C ASN A 46 -22.06 4.73 5.97
N GLN A 47 -21.93 5.57 6.99
CA GLN A 47 -20.71 6.30 7.32
C GLN A 47 -19.95 5.60 8.44
N TYR A 48 -18.64 5.47 8.25
CA TYR A 48 -17.72 4.92 9.24
C TYR A 48 -16.56 5.88 9.48
N LEU A 49 -16.14 6.01 10.74
CA LEU A 49 -14.89 6.70 11.07
C LEU A 49 -13.72 5.78 10.73
N ASP A 50 -12.83 6.24 9.86
CA ASP A 50 -11.71 5.43 9.36
C ASP A 50 -10.50 5.52 10.28
N PHE A 51 -10.30 4.49 11.11
CA PHE A 51 -9.10 4.29 11.91
C PHE A 51 -8.01 3.47 11.20
N ILE A 52 -8.27 3.00 9.99
CA ILE A 52 -7.31 2.19 9.22
C ILE A 52 -6.35 3.09 8.44
N GLY A 53 -6.86 4.21 7.88
CA GLY A 53 -6.07 5.18 7.13
C GLY A 53 -5.26 4.56 5.99
N SER A 54 -5.87 3.63 5.23
CA SER A 54 -5.21 2.85 4.16
C SER A 54 -3.94 2.13 4.60
N TRP A 55 -3.91 1.66 5.84
CA TRP A 55 -2.76 0.99 6.48
C TRP A 55 -1.54 1.93 6.67
N GLY A 56 -1.82 3.21 6.93
CA GLY A 56 -0.85 4.22 7.34
C GLY A 56 -0.63 5.40 6.39
N PRO A 57 -0.71 5.28 5.06
CA PRO A 57 -0.36 6.39 4.17
C PRO A 57 -1.37 7.54 4.15
N MET A 58 -2.61 7.34 4.62
CA MET A 58 -3.69 8.34 4.51
C MET A 58 -3.66 9.41 5.61
N ILE A 59 -2.50 10.01 5.86
CA ILE A 59 -2.28 10.99 6.94
C ILE A 59 -3.04 12.31 6.75
N LEU A 60 -3.40 12.66 5.51
CA LEU A 60 -4.16 13.87 5.19
C LEU A 60 -5.67 13.64 5.11
N GLY A 61 -6.12 12.41 5.35
CA GLY A 61 -7.50 11.99 5.18
C GLY A 61 -7.89 11.77 3.71
N HIS A 62 -9.12 11.32 3.53
CA HIS A 62 -9.68 11.01 2.22
C HIS A 62 -10.11 12.25 1.46
N GLY A 63 -9.91 12.25 0.15
CA GLY A 63 -10.51 13.23 -0.75
C GLY A 63 -10.07 14.68 -0.52
N LYS A 64 -8.81 14.92 -0.12
CA LYS A 64 -8.28 16.26 0.03
C LYS A 64 -8.25 16.95 -1.32
N GLU A 65 -9.02 18.03 -1.46
CA GLU A 65 -9.31 18.69 -2.73
C GLU A 65 -8.03 19.17 -3.46
N GLU A 66 -7.11 19.79 -2.74
CA GLU A 66 -5.82 20.24 -3.28
C GLU A 66 -5.01 19.11 -3.94
N LEU A 67 -4.98 17.91 -3.32
CA LEU A 67 -4.29 16.75 -3.90
C LEU A 67 -5.00 16.23 -5.15
N ILE A 68 -6.35 16.26 -5.16
CA ILE A 68 -7.13 15.84 -6.30
C ILE A 68 -6.91 16.78 -7.49
N GLN A 69 -6.93 18.09 -7.25
CA GLN A 69 -6.71 19.09 -8.29
C GLN A 69 -5.31 18.96 -8.91
N ASN A 70 -4.27 18.87 -8.07
CA ASN A 70 -2.91 18.66 -8.56
C ASN A 70 -2.78 17.37 -9.36
N ALA A 71 -3.36 16.26 -8.88
CA ALA A 71 -3.33 15.00 -9.60
C ALA A 71 -4.05 15.10 -10.96
N GLN A 72 -5.16 15.82 -11.04
CA GLN A 72 -5.89 16.01 -12.30
C GLN A 72 -5.08 16.76 -13.37
N GLU A 73 -4.25 17.72 -12.97
CA GLU A 73 -3.36 18.42 -13.89
C GLU A 73 -2.34 17.46 -14.51
N TYR A 74 -1.67 16.65 -13.68
CA TYR A 74 -0.70 15.65 -14.16
C TYR A 74 -1.33 14.55 -15.00
N LEU A 75 -2.58 14.15 -14.72
CA LEU A 75 -3.30 13.15 -15.50
C LEU A 75 -3.48 13.55 -16.97
N GLN A 76 -3.56 14.84 -17.27
CA GLN A 76 -3.70 15.34 -18.63
C GLN A 76 -2.42 15.20 -19.48
N GLU A 77 -1.27 15.17 -18.81
CA GLU A 77 0.04 15.02 -19.46
C GLU A 77 0.43 13.55 -19.73
N GLY A 78 -0.32 12.62 -19.14
CA GLY A 78 -0.06 11.16 -19.23
C GLY A 78 0.41 10.55 -17.93
N LEU A 79 0.17 9.25 -17.77
CA LEU A 79 0.40 8.53 -16.50
C LEU A 79 1.73 7.79 -16.44
N THR A 80 2.28 7.38 -17.61
CA THR A 80 3.49 6.56 -17.65
C THR A 80 4.14 6.67 -19.02
N PHE A 81 5.48 6.75 -19.03
CA PHE A 81 6.23 6.97 -20.26
C PHE A 81 7.29 5.89 -20.50
N GLY A 82 7.59 5.04 -19.52
CA GLY A 82 8.71 4.10 -19.58
C GLY A 82 10.09 4.77 -19.67
N LEU A 83 10.14 6.07 -19.31
CA LEU A 83 11.32 6.94 -19.33
C LEU A 83 11.38 7.77 -18.04
N PRO A 84 12.57 8.26 -17.65
CA PRO A 84 12.71 9.16 -16.50
C PRO A 84 11.90 10.46 -16.69
N THR A 85 11.42 10.99 -15.57
CA THR A 85 10.66 12.24 -15.52
C THR A 85 11.24 13.22 -14.50
N ALA A 86 11.02 14.51 -14.67
CA ALA A 86 11.46 15.52 -13.73
C ALA A 86 10.87 15.34 -12.33
N ILE A 87 9.59 14.98 -12.25
CA ILE A 87 8.87 14.77 -11.00
C ILE A 87 9.48 13.63 -10.14
N GLU A 88 10.09 12.61 -10.77
CA GLU A 88 10.82 11.56 -10.03
C GLU A 88 12.05 12.13 -9.32
N VAL A 89 12.74 13.07 -9.94
CA VAL A 89 13.91 13.73 -9.36
C VAL A 89 13.48 14.61 -8.18
N GLU A 90 12.47 15.45 -8.38
CA GLU A 90 11.90 16.30 -7.33
C GLU A 90 11.43 15.47 -6.11
N MET A 91 10.73 14.37 -6.36
CA MET A 91 10.30 13.45 -5.30
C MET A 91 11.50 12.83 -4.58
N ALA A 92 12.55 12.42 -5.32
CA ALA A 92 13.76 11.86 -4.73
C ALA A 92 14.48 12.87 -3.82
N GLU A 93 14.57 14.12 -4.24
CA GLU A 93 15.13 15.23 -3.46
C GLU A 93 14.36 15.44 -2.15
N LEU A 94 13.02 15.54 -2.23
CA LEU A 94 12.16 15.69 -1.06
C LEU A 94 12.28 14.51 -0.07
N VAL A 95 12.31 13.28 -0.57
CA VAL A 95 12.44 12.09 0.27
C VAL A 95 13.80 12.02 0.94
N THR A 96 14.89 12.27 0.20
CA THR A 96 16.24 12.23 0.76
C THR A 96 16.45 13.32 1.80
N GLU A 97 15.93 14.52 1.58
CA GLU A 97 15.95 15.61 2.57
C GLU A 97 15.17 15.23 3.84
N ALA A 98 13.93 14.74 3.68
CA ALA A 98 13.06 14.38 4.81
C ALA A 98 13.61 13.22 5.65
N THR A 99 14.25 12.23 5.00
CA THR A 99 14.78 11.03 5.66
C THR A 99 16.26 11.15 6.05
N ARG A 100 16.96 12.18 5.58
CA ARG A 100 18.40 12.38 5.75
C ARG A 100 19.22 11.20 5.20
N THR A 101 18.82 10.68 4.06
CA THR A 101 19.52 9.62 3.34
C THR A 101 20.20 10.20 2.11
N ASP A 102 21.28 9.57 1.65
CA ASP A 102 22.04 10.07 0.50
C ASP A 102 21.32 9.81 -0.83
N MET A 103 20.58 8.69 -0.91
CA MET A 103 19.93 8.24 -2.15
C MET A 103 18.65 7.49 -1.83
N VAL A 104 17.70 7.54 -2.77
CA VAL A 104 16.44 6.79 -2.70
C VAL A 104 16.14 6.11 -4.03
N ARG A 105 15.52 4.95 -3.96
CA ARG A 105 14.91 4.29 -5.11
C ARG A 105 13.42 4.08 -4.85
N MET A 106 12.61 4.67 -5.69
CA MET A 106 11.16 4.50 -5.63
C MET A 106 10.76 3.13 -6.20
N VAL A 107 9.77 2.51 -5.59
CA VAL A 107 9.16 1.24 -5.99
C VAL A 107 7.64 1.31 -5.80
N ASN A 108 6.89 0.35 -6.36
CA ASN A 108 5.41 0.41 -6.34
C ASN A 108 4.77 -0.10 -5.04
N SER A 109 5.51 -0.85 -4.21
CA SER A 109 4.96 -1.46 -3.01
C SER A 109 6.00 -1.65 -1.91
N GLY A 110 5.52 -1.80 -0.66
CA GLY A 110 6.38 -2.17 0.47
C GLY A 110 7.05 -3.55 0.28
N THR A 111 6.40 -4.47 -0.42
CA THR A 111 7.00 -5.77 -0.78
C THR A 111 8.23 -5.59 -1.66
N GLU A 112 8.14 -4.77 -2.71
CA GLU A 112 9.27 -4.46 -3.59
C GLU A 112 10.40 -3.73 -2.86
N ALA A 113 10.05 -2.79 -1.97
CA ALA A 113 11.01 -2.10 -1.12
C ALA A 113 11.77 -3.09 -0.22
N ALA A 114 11.06 -3.99 0.45
CA ALA A 114 11.65 -5.03 1.30
C ALA A 114 12.54 -6.00 0.49
N MET A 115 12.11 -6.42 -0.69
CA MET A 115 12.93 -7.26 -1.60
C MET A 115 14.23 -6.55 -1.98
N SER A 116 14.15 -5.29 -2.38
CA SER A 116 15.33 -4.49 -2.76
C SER A 116 16.27 -4.27 -1.58
N ALA A 117 15.72 -3.99 -0.40
CA ALA A 117 16.50 -3.85 0.83
C ALA A 117 17.26 -5.13 1.20
N ILE A 118 16.63 -6.31 1.07
CA ILE A 118 17.28 -7.61 1.30
C ILE A 118 18.38 -7.86 0.27
N GLN A 119 18.14 -7.56 -0.99
CA GLN A 119 19.17 -7.70 -2.03
C GLN A 119 20.40 -6.84 -1.72
N LEU A 120 20.17 -5.59 -1.34
CA LEU A 120 21.23 -4.67 -0.95
C LEU A 120 21.96 -5.14 0.31
N ALA A 121 21.22 -5.56 1.34
CA ALA A 121 21.78 -6.03 2.60
C ALA A 121 22.63 -7.32 2.46
N ARG A 122 22.33 -8.14 1.46
CA ARG A 122 23.13 -9.32 1.13
C ARG A 122 24.30 -8.98 0.21
N GLY A 123 24.02 -8.21 -0.86
CA GLY A 123 25.01 -7.94 -1.92
C GLY A 123 26.14 -7.04 -1.45
N PHE A 124 25.86 -6.00 -0.70
CA PHE A 124 26.90 -5.04 -0.24
C PHE A 124 27.96 -5.68 0.67
N PRO A 125 27.61 -6.41 1.75
CA PRO A 125 28.60 -7.06 2.60
C PRO A 125 28.99 -8.47 2.14
N GLY A 126 28.40 -9.00 1.08
CA GLY A 126 28.62 -10.39 0.63
C GLY A 126 28.10 -11.46 1.62
N ARG A 127 27.03 -11.16 2.37
CA ARG A 127 26.45 -12.05 3.39
C ARG A 127 25.10 -12.59 2.96
N GLU A 128 24.87 -13.88 3.18
CA GLU A 128 23.65 -14.56 2.73
C GLU A 128 22.51 -14.53 3.75
N LYS A 129 22.82 -14.57 5.04
CA LYS A 129 21.83 -14.76 6.11
C LYS A 129 21.19 -13.44 6.52
N ILE A 130 19.86 -13.48 6.70
CA ILE A 130 19.04 -12.39 7.24
C ILE A 130 18.39 -12.86 8.54
N ILE A 131 18.38 -12.01 9.54
CA ILE A 131 17.64 -12.24 10.79
C ILE A 131 16.29 -11.54 10.67
N LYS A 132 15.21 -12.27 10.96
CA LYS A 132 13.84 -11.77 10.98
C LYS A 132 13.19 -12.14 12.32
N PHE A 133 12.45 -11.21 12.89
CA PHE A 133 11.66 -11.51 14.10
C PHE A 133 10.39 -12.29 13.72
N GLU A 134 10.07 -13.29 14.56
CA GLU A 134 8.83 -14.05 14.45
C GLU A 134 7.62 -13.15 14.72
N GLY A 135 6.52 -13.40 14.03
CA GLY A 135 5.29 -12.61 14.16
C GLY A 135 5.27 -11.29 13.39
N CYS A 136 6.39 -10.86 12.78
CA CYS A 136 6.45 -9.62 12.02
C CYS A 136 6.15 -9.87 10.52
N TYR A 137 5.23 -9.06 9.97
CA TYR A 137 4.92 -9.04 8.54
C TYR A 137 5.75 -7.97 7.82
N HIS A 138 6.40 -8.36 6.74
CA HIS A 138 7.27 -7.48 5.93
C HIS A 138 6.95 -7.56 4.43
N GLY A 139 5.69 -7.71 4.09
CA GLY A 139 5.26 -7.85 2.69
C GLY A 139 5.23 -9.32 2.22
N HIS A 140 4.81 -9.51 0.97
CA HIS A 140 4.52 -10.81 0.38
C HIS A 140 5.73 -11.43 -0.35
N SER A 141 6.95 -11.09 0.06
CA SER A 141 8.17 -11.72 -0.47
C SER A 141 8.37 -13.09 0.17
N ASP A 142 8.63 -14.11 -0.65
CA ASP A 142 8.85 -15.49 -0.24
C ASP A 142 9.83 -15.64 0.94
N SER A 143 10.94 -14.93 0.88
CA SER A 143 11.97 -14.95 1.92
C SER A 143 11.50 -14.38 3.28
N LEU A 144 10.41 -13.64 3.32
CA LEU A 144 9.89 -12.95 4.49
C LEU A 144 8.58 -13.54 5.03
N LEU A 145 7.99 -14.51 4.35
CA LEU A 145 6.75 -15.18 4.79
C LEU A 145 6.97 -16.18 5.93
N VAL A 146 8.20 -16.55 6.21
CA VAL A 146 8.52 -17.48 7.32
C VAL A 146 8.06 -16.87 8.63
N LYS A 147 7.15 -17.57 9.34
CA LYS A 147 6.59 -17.16 10.64
C LYS A 147 6.11 -15.71 10.67
N SER A 148 5.50 -15.23 9.60
CA SER A 148 4.84 -13.93 9.59
C SER A 148 3.53 -13.99 10.40
N GLY A 149 3.21 -12.91 11.13
CA GLY A 149 2.05 -12.88 12.03
C GLY A 149 0.72 -12.59 11.33
N SER A 150 0.74 -11.96 10.16
CA SER A 150 -0.45 -11.59 9.38
C SER A 150 -0.10 -11.50 7.89
N GLY A 151 -1.04 -11.92 7.03
CA GLY A 151 -0.87 -11.89 5.57
C GLY A 151 -1.35 -13.13 4.89
#